data_c325f1e3b623e952f3bda41c1b14ddf8
#
_entry.id   c325f1e3b623e952f3bda41c1b14ddf8
#
_cell.length_a   1.000
_cell.length_b   1.000
_cell.length_c   1.000
_cell.angle_alpha   90.00
_cell.angle_beta   90.00
_cell.angle_gamma   90.00
#
_symmetry.space_group_name_H-M   'P 1'
#
loop_
_entity.id
_entity.type
_entity.pdbx_description
1 polymer ?
#
loop_
_entity_poly.entity_id
_entity_poly.type
_entity_poly.pdbx_seq_one_letter_code
_entity_poly.pdbx_strand_id
1 'polypeptide(L)'
;VVYKCRGMYKVEEIGTLDFSFADSKKKYYTLQSIENAKDKAYVPTDDEKNIRRPVSFEEAKHLLDCVDKIEVLSVKNEKFREQEYKDCISDFRPENWVRVLRTLYTRTKRRGSMTSMDKKYQMLLEHALYSEMQYVLGISAAELSRLLTSNLAKI
;
A
#
# COMPACT_ATOMS: atom_id res chain seq x y z
N VAL A 1 5.36 -1.97 -11.52
CA VAL A 1 4.14 -1.25 -11.11
C VAL A 1 3.76 -1.62 -9.70
N VAL A 2 3.07 -0.73 -9.03
CA VAL A 2 2.38 -0.98 -7.77
C VAL A 2 0.97 -1.45 -8.09
N TYR A 3 0.58 -2.60 -7.57
CA TYR A 3 -0.77 -3.15 -7.79
C TYR A 3 -1.58 -3.08 -6.50
N LYS A 4 -2.51 -2.15 -6.43
CA LYS A 4 -3.35 -1.90 -5.24
C LYS A 4 -2.49 -1.80 -3.96
N CYS A 5 -2.91 -2.46 -2.90
CA CYS A 5 -2.13 -2.64 -1.67
C CYS A 5 -1.40 -3.99 -1.62
N ARG A 6 -1.17 -4.62 -2.77
CA ARG A 6 -0.58 -5.96 -2.83
C ARG A 6 0.94 -5.95 -3.01
N GLY A 7 1.52 -4.82 -3.34
CA GLY A 7 2.97 -4.65 -3.48
C GLY A 7 3.43 -4.44 -4.91
N MET A 8 4.71 -4.71 -5.16
CA MET A 8 5.34 -4.50 -6.45
C MET A 8 5.16 -5.70 -7.38
N TYR A 9 4.79 -5.39 -8.62
CA TYR A 9 4.58 -6.39 -9.68
C TYR A 9 5.36 -6.00 -10.92
N LYS A 10 5.86 -7.00 -11.61
CA LYS A 10 6.48 -6.84 -12.93
C LYS A 10 5.43 -7.06 -14.01
N VAL A 11 5.36 -6.17 -14.98
CA VAL A 11 4.56 -6.39 -16.18
C VAL A 11 5.33 -7.35 -17.10
N GLU A 12 4.85 -8.58 -17.22
CA GLU A 12 5.49 -9.59 -18.05
C GLU A 12 5.01 -9.55 -19.48
N GLU A 13 3.73 -9.25 -19.67
CA GLU A 13 3.11 -9.30 -20.98
C GLU A 13 1.92 -8.34 -21.06
N ILE A 14 1.63 -7.85 -22.26
CA ILE A 14 0.46 -7.04 -22.57
C ILE A 14 -0.21 -7.67 -23.78
N GLY A 15 -1.46 -8.08 -23.65
CA GLY A 15 -2.19 -8.69 -24.74
C GLY A 15 -3.54 -9.24 -24.33
N THR A 16 -4.18 -9.91 -25.29
CA THR A 16 -5.46 -10.59 -25.05
C THR A 16 -5.24 -11.88 -24.28
N LEU A 17 -6.26 -12.31 -23.53
CA LEU A 17 -6.22 -13.52 -22.72
C LEU A 17 -7.26 -14.54 -23.20
N ASP A 18 -6.88 -15.82 -23.21
CA ASP A 18 -7.75 -16.95 -23.56
C ASP A 18 -8.41 -17.59 -22.33
N PHE A 19 -8.66 -16.80 -21.30
CA PHE A 19 -9.34 -17.29 -20.09
C PHE A 19 -10.86 -16.99 -20.17
N SER A 20 -11.66 -17.88 -19.59
CA SER A 20 -13.13 -17.73 -19.58
C SER A 20 -13.61 -16.48 -18.83
N PHE A 21 -12.82 -15.99 -17.88
CA PHE A 21 -13.14 -14.76 -17.12
C PHE A 21 -12.75 -13.48 -17.85
N ALA A 22 -11.96 -13.57 -18.92
CA ALA A 22 -11.44 -12.41 -19.62
C ALA A 22 -12.36 -12.00 -20.77
N ASP A 23 -12.42 -10.69 -21.05
CA ASP A 23 -13.05 -10.16 -22.24
C ASP A 23 -12.07 -10.34 -23.41
N SER A 24 -12.45 -11.15 -24.41
CA SER A 24 -11.60 -11.45 -25.57
C SER A 24 -11.24 -10.24 -26.41
N LYS A 25 -11.98 -9.13 -26.26
CA LYS A 25 -11.75 -7.88 -27.00
C LYS A 25 -10.82 -6.91 -26.28
N LYS A 26 -10.54 -7.17 -25.00
CA LYS A 26 -9.69 -6.29 -24.18
C LYS A 26 -8.26 -6.79 -24.12
N LYS A 27 -7.34 -5.85 -23.98
CA LYS A 27 -5.94 -6.14 -23.65
C LYS A 27 -5.76 -6.09 -22.16
N TYR A 28 -4.89 -6.96 -21.65
CA TYR A 28 -4.58 -7.07 -20.23
C TYR A 28 -3.08 -6.98 -20.02
N TYR A 29 -2.71 -6.40 -18.87
CA TYR A 29 -1.39 -6.57 -18.31
C TYR A 29 -1.36 -7.90 -17.58
N THR A 30 -0.38 -8.74 -17.88
CA THR A 30 -0.06 -9.91 -17.05
C THR A 30 1.00 -9.48 -16.06
N LEU A 31 0.63 -9.48 -14.78
CA LEU A 31 1.47 -9.03 -13.68
C LEU A 31 2.02 -10.22 -12.90
N GLN A 32 3.29 -10.16 -12.56
CA GLN A 32 3.95 -11.14 -11.71
C GLN A 32 4.47 -10.45 -10.46
N SER A 33 4.08 -10.93 -9.28
CA SER A 33 4.62 -10.41 -8.02
C SER A 33 6.14 -10.57 -7.98
N ILE A 34 6.86 -9.54 -7.54
CA ILE A 34 8.30 -9.60 -7.36
C ILE A 34 8.65 -10.50 -6.16
N GLU A 35 7.79 -10.56 -5.17
CA GLU A 35 8.02 -11.29 -3.92
C GLU A 35 7.59 -12.75 -3.99
N ASN A 36 6.60 -13.07 -4.82
CA ASN A 36 6.00 -14.41 -4.87
C ASN A 36 5.76 -14.83 -6.32
N ALA A 37 6.55 -15.78 -6.80
CA ALA A 37 6.47 -16.29 -8.17
C ALA A 37 5.12 -16.94 -8.52
N LYS A 38 4.36 -17.36 -7.53
CA LYS A 38 3.02 -17.96 -7.74
C LYS A 38 1.90 -16.92 -7.81
N ASP A 39 2.17 -15.69 -7.43
CA ASP A 39 1.17 -14.62 -7.41
C ASP A 39 1.19 -13.87 -8.73
N LYS A 40 0.22 -14.18 -9.58
CA LYS A 40 -0.03 -13.49 -10.86
C LYS A 40 -1.35 -12.76 -10.81
N ALA A 41 -1.41 -11.66 -11.53
CA ALA A 41 -2.64 -10.89 -11.68
C ALA A 41 -2.81 -10.46 -13.14
N TYR A 42 -4.06 -10.32 -13.54
CA TYR A 42 -4.42 -9.89 -14.89
C TYR A 42 -5.29 -8.64 -14.76
N VAL A 43 -4.81 -7.53 -15.30
CA VAL A 43 -5.47 -6.23 -15.16
C VAL A 43 -5.72 -5.64 -16.53
N PRO A 44 -6.99 -5.26 -16.84
CA PRO A 44 -7.28 -4.59 -18.10
C PRO A 44 -6.42 -3.34 -18.29
N THR A 45 -5.91 -3.09 -19.47
CA THR A 45 -5.04 -1.95 -19.76
C THR A 45 -5.74 -0.60 -19.59
N ASP A 46 -7.06 -0.58 -19.58
CA ASP A 46 -7.88 0.61 -19.34
C ASP A 46 -8.20 0.83 -17.84
N ASP A 47 -7.82 -0.09 -16.97
CA ASP A 47 -8.02 0.01 -15.53
C ASP A 47 -6.83 0.71 -14.85
N GLU A 48 -6.74 2.01 -15.04
CA GLU A 48 -5.64 2.82 -14.50
C GLU A 48 -5.72 3.05 -12.99
N LYS A 49 -6.86 2.74 -12.36
CA LYS A 49 -7.07 3.00 -10.94
C LYS A 49 -6.30 2.04 -10.03
N ASN A 50 -6.12 0.80 -10.46
CA ASN A 50 -5.59 -0.28 -9.63
C ASN A 50 -4.09 -0.50 -9.77
N ILE A 51 -3.46 0.12 -10.77
CA ILE A 51 -2.02 0.07 -10.98
C ILE A 51 -1.46 1.48 -11.14
N ARG A 52 -0.23 1.66 -10.67
CA ARG A 52 0.52 2.90 -10.88
C ARG A 52 2.02 2.63 -10.91
N ARG A 53 2.76 3.60 -11.40
CA ARG A 53 4.23 3.57 -11.27
C ARG A 53 4.62 3.76 -9.81
N PRO A 54 5.71 3.14 -9.36
CA PRO A 54 6.24 3.44 -8.03
C PRO A 54 6.62 4.91 -7.93
N VAL A 55 6.62 5.42 -6.71
CA VAL A 55 7.11 6.78 -6.46
C VAL A 55 8.59 6.89 -6.83
N SER A 56 9.06 8.11 -7.08
CA SER A 56 10.48 8.36 -7.35
C SER A 56 11.32 8.15 -6.09
N PHE A 57 12.63 8.04 -6.27
CA PHE A 57 13.57 7.96 -5.15
C PHE A 57 13.44 9.18 -4.23
N GLU A 58 13.35 10.37 -4.80
CA GLU A 58 13.20 11.62 -4.05
C GLU A 58 11.87 11.68 -3.29
N GLU A 59 10.79 11.25 -3.91
CA GLU A 59 9.48 11.19 -3.25
C GLU A 59 9.49 10.19 -2.09
N ALA A 60 10.10 9.02 -2.28
CA ALA A 60 10.23 8.01 -1.24
C ALA A 60 11.05 8.52 -0.06
N LYS A 61 12.18 9.16 -0.34
CA LYS A 61 13.04 9.75 0.67
C LYS A 61 12.34 10.87 1.44
N HIS A 62 11.64 11.74 0.72
CA HIS A 62 10.86 12.81 1.33
C HIS A 62 9.76 12.25 2.23
N LEU A 63 9.08 11.21 1.80
CA LEU A 63 8.06 10.54 2.61
C LEU A 63 8.64 10.04 3.94
N LEU A 64 9.80 9.39 3.91
CA LEU A 64 10.46 8.91 5.13
C LEU A 64 10.84 10.05 6.08
N ASP A 65 11.30 11.17 5.53
CA ASP A 65 11.68 12.33 6.31
C ASP A 65 10.48 13.06 6.95
N CYS A 66 9.29 12.90 6.38
CA CYS A 66 8.08 13.60 6.79
C CYS A 66 7.00 12.71 7.42
N VAL A 67 7.31 11.46 7.72
CA VAL A 67 6.33 10.51 8.28
C VAL A 67 5.64 11.07 9.53
N ASP A 68 6.40 11.63 10.44
CA ASP A 68 5.88 12.17 11.70
C ASP A 68 5.04 13.45 11.52
N LYS A 69 5.06 14.05 10.33
CA LYS A 69 4.29 15.25 10.00
C LYS A 69 2.99 14.95 9.27
N ILE A 70 2.79 13.72 8.83
CA ILE A 70 1.56 13.32 8.14
C ILE A 70 0.43 13.24 9.18
N GLU A 71 -0.62 14.02 8.96
CA GLU A 71 -1.76 14.07 9.87
C GLU A 71 -2.50 12.74 9.92
N VAL A 72 -2.93 12.36 11.12
CA VAL A 72 -3.79 11.20 11.32
C VAL A 72 -5.22 11.51 10.91
N LEU A 73 -6.01 10.47 10.63
CA LEU A 73 -7.43 10.61 10.37
C LEU A 73 -8.17 10.94 11.66
N SER A 74 -9.11 11.87 11.58
CA SER A 74 -10.03 12.19 12.66
C SER A 74 -11.35 11.46 12.42
N VAL A 75 -11.50 10.29 13.03
CA VAL A 75 -12.72 9.48 12.90
C VAL A 75 -13.72 9.90 13.98
N LYS A 76 -14.80 10.51 13.56
CA LYS A 76 -15.83 11.02 14.47
C LYS A 76 -16.81 9.94 14.96
N ASN A 77 -17.08 8.95 14.11
CA ASN A 77 -18.01 7.86 14.43
C ASN A 77 -17.34 6.52 14.15
N GLU A 78 -17.16 5.72 15.20
CA GLU A 78 -16.52 4.40 15.13
C GLU A 78 -17.23 3.46 14.14
N LYS A 79 -18.52 3.62 13.94
CA LYS A 79 -19.29 2.83 12.97
C LYS A 79 -18.75 2.95 11.55
N PHE A 80 -18.16 4.10 11.21
CA PHE A 80 -17.64 4.37 9.88
C PHE A 80 -16.12 4.29 9.78
N ARG A 81 -15.43 3.85 10.85
CA ARG A 81 -13.97 3.81 10.88
C ARG A 81 -13.35 3.02 9.72
N GLU A 82 -13.84 1.82 9.49
CA GLU A 82 -13.30 0.99 8.40
C GLU A 82 -13.53 1.64 7.05
N GLN A 83 -14.69 2.25 6.83
CA GLN A 83 -14.98 2.95 5.58
C GLN A 83 -14.05 4.15 5.38
N GLU A 84 -13.76 4.88 6.44
CA GLU A 84 -12.81 6.01 6.37
C GLU A 84 -11.38 5.53 6.06
N TYR A 85 -10.97 4.38 6.57
CA TYR A 85 -9.68 3.76 6.19
C TYR A 85 -9.68 3.41 4.69
N LYS A 86 -10.72 2.74 4.22
CA LYS A 86 -10.85 2.35 2.81
C LYS A 86 -10.84 3.56 1.87
N ASP A 87 -11.56 4.61 2.22
CA ASP A 87 -11.61 5.83 1.43
C ASP A 87 -10.24 6.51 1.36
N CYS A 88 -9.54 6.54 2.48
CA CYS A 88 -8.21 7.16 2.55
C CYS A 88 -7.19 6.45 1.66
N ILE A 89 -7.24 5.12 1.58
CA ILE A 89 -6.26 4.33 0.82
C ILE A 89 -6.72 4.00 -0.61
N SER A 90 -7.84 4.55 -1.04
CA SER A 90 -8.43 4.22 -2.36
C SER A 90 -7.58 4.62 -3.56
N ASP A 91 -6.67 5.56 -3.39
CA ASP A 91 -5.73 5.99 -4.44
C ASP A 91 -4.42 5.18 -4.45
N PHE A 92 -4.25 4.27 -3.51
CA PHE A 92 -3.06 3.42 -3.34
C PHE A 92 -1.73 4.19 -3.25
N ARG A 93 -1.78 5.41 -2.71
CA ARG A 93 -0.59 6.24 -2.50
C ARG A 93 0.06 5.97 -1.15
N PRO A 94 1.40 5.86 -1.09
CA PRO A 94 2.08 5.52 0.16
C PRO A 94 1.88 6.55 1.27
N GLU A 95 1.71 7.82 0.94
CA GLU A 95 1.39 8.85 1.92
C GLU A 95 0.10 8.54 2.68
N ASN A 96 -0.93 8.07 2.00
CA ASN A 96 -2.19 7.71 2.62
C ASN A 96 -2.11 6.39 3.39
N TRP A 97 -1.24 5.48 2.98
CA TRP A 97 -0.92 4.30 3.80
C TRP A 97 -0.30 4.69 5.13
N VAL A 98 0.65 5.62 5.10
CA VAL A 98 1.27 6.16 6.32
C VAL A 98 0.24 6.84 7.20
N ARG A 99 -0.67 7.61 6.61
CA ARG A 99 -1.76 8.30 7.35
C ARG A 99 -2.60 7.32 8.15
N VAL A 100 -3.07 6.24 7.52
CA VAL A 100 -3.85 5.21 8.22
C VAL A 100 -3.00 4.49 9.26
N LEU A 101 -1.76 4.10 8.93
CA LEU A 101 -0.86 3.46 9.89
C LEU A 101 -0.65 4.31 11.14
N ARG A 102 -0.38 5.60 10.97
CA ARG A 102 -0.24 6.51 12.10
C ARG A 102 -1.51 6.64 12.92
N THR A 103 -2.66 6.63 12.24
CA THR A 103 -3.97 6.68 12.90
C THR A 103 -4.17 5.47 13.82
N LEU A 104 -3.94 4.27 13.30
CA LEU A 104 -4.13 3.05 14.09
C LEU A 104 -3.08 2.89 15.20
N TYR A 105 -1.84 3.32 14.99
CA TYR A 105 -0.81 3.29 16.03
C TYR A 105 -1.11 4.29 17.16
N THR A 106 -1.54 5.50 16.83
CA THR A 106 -1.95 6.50 17.81
C THR A 106 -3.14 5.98 18.63
N ARG A 107 -4.10 5.36 17.96
CA ARG A 107 -5.27 4.75 18.61
C ARG A 107 -4.85 3.60 19.55
N THR A 108 -3.97 2.73 19.09
CA THR A 108 -3.45 1.61 19.89
C THR A 108 -2.73 2.11 21.13
N LYS A 109 -1.92 3.14 21.01
CA LYS A 109 -1.21 3.73 22.14
C LYS A 109 -2.17 4.28 23.19
N ARG A 110 -3.24 4.92 22.75
CA ARG A 110 -4.27 5.47 23.64
C ARG A 110 -5.12 4.38 24.32
N ARG A 111 -5.44 3.31 23.58
CA ARG A 111 -6.27 2.20 24.08
C ARG A 111 -5.47 1.16 24.88
N GLY A 112 -4.17 1.06 24.65
CA GLY A 112 -3.32 0.03 25.24
C GLY A 112 -3.29 -1.29 24.47
N SER A 113 -4.13 -1.46 23.45
CA SER A 113 -4.17 -2.65 22.60
C SER A 113 -4.72 -2.33 21.23
N MET A 114 -4.32 -3.13 20.24
CA MET A 114 -4.79 -2.97 18.86
C MET A 114 -6.04 -3.83 18.62
N THR A 115 -7.05 -3.24 17.97
CA THR A 115 -8.25 -3.98 17.57
C THR A 115 -7.93 -4.95 16.42
N SER A 116 -8.77 -5.95 16.24
CA SER A 116 -8.62 -6.91 15.11
C SER A 116 -8.69 -6.21 13.76
N MET A 117 -9.56 -5.23 13.62
CA MET A 117 -9.67 -4.44 12.40
C MET A 117 -8.40 -3.64 12.13
N ASP A 118 -7.88 -2.94 13.12
CA ASP A 118 -6.64 -2.17 12.97
C ASP A 118 -5.45 -3.08 12.63
N LYS A 119 -5.39 -4.26 13.23
CA LYS A 119 -4.35 -5.25 12.93
C LYS A 119 -4.40 -5.72 11.48
N LYS A 120 -5.60 -5.94 10.94
CA LYS A 120 -5.80 -6.28 9.54
C LYS A 120 -5.23 -5.20 8.61
N TYR A 121 -5.53 -3.93 8.88
CA TYR A 121 -5.01 -2.82 8.09
C TYR A 121 -3.51 -2.58 8.31
N GLN A 122 -3.02 -2.80 9.51
CA GLN A 122 -1.58 -2.75 9.79
C GLN A 122 -0.82 -3.72 8.87
N MET A 123 -1.24 -4.97 8.85
CA MET A 123 -0.59 -5.99 8.02
C MET A 123 -0.64 -5.65 6.53
N LEU A 124 -1.81 -5.23 6.06
CA LEU A 124 -2.02 -4.87 4.66
C LEU A 124 -1.13 -3.68 4.24
N LEU A 125 -1.18 -2.61 5.01
CA LEU A 125 -0.53 -1.35 4.64
C LEU A 125 0.98 -1.37 4.89
N GLU A 126 1.44 -2.06 5.92
CA GLU A 126 2.88 -2.25 6.12
C GLU A 126 3.49 -3.06 4.98
N HIS A 127 2.82 -4.13 4.54
CA HIS A 127 3.28 -4.92 3.39
C HIS A 127 3.36 -4.05 2.14
N ALA A 128 2.31 -3.29 1.84
CA ALA A 128 2.26 -2.42 0.67
C ALA A 128 3.35 -1.35 0.70
N LEU A 129 3.49 -0.67 1.84
CA LEU A 129 4.47 0.40 2.04
C LEU A 129 5.89 -0.14 1.95
N TYR A 130 6.19 -1.23 2.63
CA TYR A 130 7.52 -1.82 2.66
C TYR A 130 7.93 -2.33 1.28
N SER A 131 7.01 -2.98 0.57
CA SER A 131 7.26 -3.49 -0.79
C SER A 131 7.73 -2.38 -1.73
N GLU A 132 7.03 -1.27 -1.74
CA GLU A 132 7.37 -0.14 -2.61
C GLU A 132 8.64 0.59 -2.15
N MET A 133 8.74 0.89 -0.86
CA MET A 133 9.89 1.65 -0.33
C MET A 133 11.21 0.87 -0.47
N GLN A 134 11.20 -0.42 -0.21
CA GLN A 134 12.39 -1.26 -0.40
C GLN A 134 12.82 -1.29 -1.86
N TYR A 135 11.87 -1.42 -2.77
CA TYR A 135 12.14 -1.43 -4.20
C TYR A 135 12.75 -0.10 -4.67
N VAL A 136 12.14 1.01 -4.27
CA VAL A 136 12.55 2.35 -4.74
C VAL A 136 13.87 2.78 -4.10
N LEU A 137 14.05 2.53 -2.81
CA LEU A 137 15.23 2.97 -2.06
C LEU A 137 16.39 1.99 -2.10
N GLY A 138 16.14 0.73 -2.45
CA GLY A 138 17.16 -0.31 -2.49
C GLY A 138 17.72 -0.66 -1.11
N ILE A 139 16.93 -0.54 -0.05
CA ILE A 139 17.34 -0.83 1.33
C ILE A 139 16.69 -2.12 1.85
N SER A 140 17.24 -2.67 2.92
CA SER A 140 16.70 -3.87 3.55
C SER A 140 15.43 -3.57 4.35
N ALA A 141 14.62 -4.60 4.61
CA ALA A 141 13.44 -4.48 5.46
C ALA A 141 13.81 -4.03 6.87
N ALA A 142 14.94 -4.51 7.42
CA ALA A 142 15.41 -4.13 8.75
C ALA A 142 15.76 -2.65 8.82
N GLU A 143 16.44 -2.13 7.81
CA GLU A 143 16.80 -0.71 7.74
C GLU A 143 15.56 0.17 7.58
N LEU A 144 14.64 -0.22 6.71
CA LEU A 144 13.38 0.49 6.50
C LEU A 144 12.54 0.50 7.78
N SER A 145 12.44 -0.63 8.48
CA SER A 145 11.74 -0.74 9.76
C SER A 145 12.33 0.23 10.79
N ARG A 146 13.65 0.30 10.87
CA ARG A 146 14.34 1.22 11.78
C ARG A 146 13.99 2.68 11.48
N LEU A 147 13.91 3.05 10.19
CA LEU A 147 13.61 4.42 9.76
C LEU A 147 12.12 4.79 9.96
N LEU A 148 11.22 3.84 9.82
CA LEU A 148 9.78 4.08 9.85
C LEU A 148 9.17 3.93 11.25
N THR A 149 9.52 2.88 11.99
CA THR A 149 8.79 2.49 13.20
C THR A 149 8.78 3.60 14.26
N SER A 150 9.91 4.24 14.49
CA SER A 150 10.00 5.33 15.48
C SER A 150 9.15 6.54 15.07
N ASN A 151 9.04 6.81 13.79
CA ASN A 151 8.33 7.98 13.26
C ASN A 151 6.84 7.73 13.09
N LEU A 152 6.42 6.51 12.74
CA LEU A 152 5.00 6.16 12.64
C LEU A 152 4.27 6.33 13.98
N ALA A 153 4.92 6.01 15.08
CA ALA A 153 4.34 6.07 16.43
C ALA A 153 4.48 7.44 17.11
N LYS A 154 5.15 8.40 16.50
CA LYS A 154 5.26 9.76 17.04
C LYS A 154 3.92 10.48 17.00
N ILE A 155 3.60 11.13 18.07
CA ILE A 155 2.40 11.95 18.23
C ILE A 155 2.77 13.42 18.12
#